data_ceca8cc8bca1a6fde7fea824d4654995
#
_entry.id   ceca8cc8bca1a6fde7fea824d4654995
#
_cell.length_a   1.000
_cell.length_b   1.000
_cell.length_c   1.000
_cell.angle_alpha   90.00
_cell.angle_beta   90.00
_cell.angle_gamma   90.00
#
_symmetry.space_group_name_H-M   'P 1'
#
loop_
_entity.id
_entity.type
_entity.pdbx_description
1 polymer ?
#
loop_
_entity_poly.entity_id
_entity_poly.type
_entity_poly.pdbx_seq_one_letter_code
_entity_poly.pdbx_strand_id
1 'polypeptide(L)'
;MPAALRAVRKGGRVVCAGIHMSDIPPLPYRLLWEERQIVSVANLTRADAREFLAVAPIAGVRTTTTTYPLADANRALDDLRAGRVQGAAVLVP
;
A
#
# COMPACT_ATOMS: atom_id res chain seq x y z
N MET A 1 -3.84 2.59 13.95
CA MET A 1 -5.23 2.09 13.87
C MET A 1 -6.27 3.04 14.51
N PRO A 2 -6.16 3.51 15.77
CA PRO A 2 -7.20 4.39 16.36
C PRO A 2 -7.46 5.68 15.57
N ALA A 3 -6.44 6.32 15.00
CA ALA A 3 -6.62 7.53 14.19
C ALA A 3 -7.45 7.27 12.92
N ALA A 4 -7.19 6.15 12.24
CA ALA A 4 -7.95 5.76 11.06
C ALA A 4 -9.43 5.51 11.38
N LEU A 5 -9.72 4.83 12.51
CA LEU A 5 -11.10 4.60 12.94
C LEU A 5 -11.86 5.90 13.33
N ARG A 6 -11.14 6.92 13.81
CA ARG A 6 -11.74 8.23 14.05
C ARG A 6 -12.09 8.98 12.76
N ALA A 7 -11.33 8.73 11.71
CA ALA A 7 -11.49 9.42 10.43
C ALA A 7 -12.63 8.84 9.57
N VAL A 8 -13.00 7.55 9.78
CA VAL A 8 -14.10 6.95 9.01
C VAL A 8 -15.47 7.26 9.63
N ARG A 9 -16.43 7.50 8.75
CA ARG A 9 -17.84 7.66 9.14
C ARG A 9 -18.40 6.38 9.78
N LYS A 10 -19.58 6.46 10.40
CA LYS A 10 -20.38 5.31 10.80
C LYS A 10 -20.60 4.38 9.60
N GLY A 11 -20.54 3.07 9.79
CA GLY A 11 -20.59 2.07 8.72
C GLY A 11 -19.33 2.08 7.80
N GLY A 12 -18.34 2.92 8.09
CA GLY A 12 -17.13 3.02 7.29
C GLY A 12 -16.14 1.88 7.54
N ARG A 13 -15.20 1.72 6.62
CA ARG A 13 -14.23 0.63 6.63
C ARG A 13 -12.80 1.15 6.61
N VAL A 14 -11.97 0.64 7.51
CA VAL A 14 -10.50 0.79 7.47
C VAL A 14 -9.94 -0.47 6.82
N VAL A 15 -9.23 -0.32 5.71
CA VAL A 15 -8.61 -1.42 4.97
C VAL A 15 -7.11 -1.39 5.20
N CYS A 16 -6.57 -2.46 5.80
CA CYS A 16 -5.15 -2.62 6.07
C CYS A 16 -4.50 -3.40 4.93
N ALA A 17 -3.67 -2.74 4.13
CA ALA A 17 -3.01 -3.34 2.97
C ALA A 17 -1.56 -3.76 3.24
N GLY A 18 -0.96 -3.32 4.36
CA GLY A 18 0.41 -3.70 4.73
C GLY A 18 0.46 -5.08 5.39
N ILE A 19 1.54 -5.84 5.13
CA ILE A 19 1.78 -7.13 5.78
C ILE A 19 2.82 -7.04 6.91
N HIS A 20 3.85 -6.20 6.75
CA HIS A 20 4.89 -5.99 7.77
C HIS A 20 4.45 -4.88 8.75
N MET A 21 3.48 -5.21 9.57
CA MET A 21 2.91 -4.30 10.56
C MET A 21 3.13 -4.84 11.97
N SER A 22 3.27 -3.95 12.93
CA SER A 22 3.20 -4.30 14.35
C SER A 22 1.76 -4.71 14.72
N ASP A 23 1.63 -5.35 15.87
CA ASP A 23 0.32 -5.71 16.43
C ASP A 23 -0.60 -4.49 16.52
N ILE A 24 -1.88 -4.72 16.32
CA ILE A 24 -2.91 -3.70 16.57
C ILE A 24 -3.06 -3.56 18.09
N PRO A 25 -2.70 -2.41 18.67
CA PRO A 25 -2.81 -2.24 20.10
C PRO A 25 -4.29 -2.26 20.54
N PRO A 26 -4.57 -2.53 21.83
CA PRO A 26 -5.92 -2.37 22.37
C PRO A 26 -6.49 -0.99 22.03
N LEU A 27 -7.75 -0.96 21.63
CA LEU A 27 -8.44 0.27 21.27
C LEU A 27 -9.81 0.34 21.96
N PRO A 28 -10.29 1.52 22.32
CA PRO A 28 -11.61 1.68 22.90
C PRO A 28 -12.71 1.23 21.93
N TYR A 29 -13.61 0.37 22.39
CA TYR A 29 -14.70 -0.17 21.55
C TYR A 29 -15.55 0.92 20.88
N ARG A 30 -15.72 2.09 21.52
CA ARG A 30 -16.42 3.24 20.92
C ARG A 30 -15.87 3.68 19.56
N LEU A 31 -14.61 3.36 19.23
CA LEU A 31 -14.03 3.67 17.92
C LEU A 31 -14.46 2.68 16.84
N LEU A 32 -14.85 1.46 17.24
CA LEU A 32 -15.37 0.43 16.33
C LEU A 32 -16.91 0.44 16.28
N TRP A 33 -17.53 0.92 17.35
CA TRP A 33 -18.99 1.03 17.46
C TRP A 33 -19.61 1.73 16.24
N GLU A 34 -20.88 1.48 15.98
CA GLU A 34 -21.66 2.05 14.88
C GLU A 34 -21.22 1.46 13.51
N GLU A 35 -21.09 0.15 13.50
CA GLU A 35 -20.85 -0.65 12.28
C GLU A 35 -19.52 -0.36 11.57
N ARG A 36 -18.57 0.30 12.23
CA ARG A 36 -17.23 0.45 11.63
C ARG A 36 -16.53 -0.88 11.53
N GLN A 37 -15.73 -1.04 10.50
CA GLN A 37 -15.04 -2.28 10.18
C GLN A 37 -13.53 -2.06 10.08
N ILE A 38 -12.77 -3.07 10.51
CA ILE A 38 -11.34 -3.21 10.23
C ILE A 38 -11.20 -4.49 9.44
N VAL A 39 -10.64 -4.41 8.24
CA VAL A 39 -10.41 -5.55 7.36
C VAL A 39 -8.99 -5.51 6.82
N SER A 40 -8.47 -6.65 6.42
CA SER A 40 -7.19 -6.74 5.73
C SER A 40 -7.40 -7.11 4.26
N VAL A 41 -6.38 -6.82 3.46
CA VAL A 41 -6.29 -7.24 2.06
C VAL A 41 -5.20 -8.28 1.95
N ALA A 42 -5.51 -9.42 1.35
CA ALA A 42 -4.50 -10.38 0.92
C ALA A 42 -3.84 -9.90 -0.39
N ASN A 43 -2.89 -10.65 -0.90
CA ASN A 43 -2.24 -10.32 -2.15
C ASN A 43 -3.24 -10.18 -3.30
N LEU A 44 -2.86 -9.41 -4.31
CA LEU A 44 -3.66 -9.21 -5.52
C LEU A 44 -3.86 -10.52 -6.30
N THR A 45 -5.01 -10.63 -6.93
CA THR A 45 -5.30 -11.69 -7.90
C THR A 45 -4.90 -11.24 -9.31
N ARG A 46 -4.89 -12.19 -10.26
CA ARG A 46 -4.70 -11.85 -11.69
C ARG A 46 -5.83 -10.95 -12.21
N ALA A 47 -7.04 -11.12 -11.70
CA ALA A 47 -8.17 -10.27 -12.07
C ALA A 47 -7.95 -8.83 -11.62
N ASP A 48 -7.55 -8.62 -10.36
CA ASP A 48 -7.24 -7.27 -9.83
C ASP A 48 -6.18 -6.56 -10.67
N ALA A 49 -5.11 -7.29 -11.07
CA ALA A 49 -4.06 -6.71 -11.90
C ALA A 49 -4.58 -6.28 -13.28
N ARG A 50 -5.41 -7.10 -13.93
CA ARG A 50 -5.99 -6.78 -15.24
C ARG A 50 -6.92 -5.57 -15.16
N GLU A 51 -7.80 -5.54 -14.17
CA GLU A 51 -8.73 -4.45 -13.95
C GLU A 51 -8.01 -3.15 -13.62
N PHE A 52 -7.00 -3.20 -12.74
CA PHE A 52 -6.17 -2.06 -12.42
C PHE A 52 -5.45 -1.50 -13.66
N LEU A 53 -4.79 -2.35 -14.46
CA LEU A 53 -4.07 -1.92 -15.65
C LEU A 53 -5.00 -1.34 -16.73
N ALA A 54 -6.25 -1.76 -16.78
CA ALA A 54 -7.25 -1.16 -17.67
C ALA A 54 -7.70 0.23 -17.20
N VAL A 55 -7.81 0.44 -15.90
CA VAL A 55 -8.33 1.69 -15.31
C VAL A 55 -7.22 2.73 -15.09
N ALA A 56 -6.00 2.31 -14.76
CA ALA A 56 -4.91 3.20 -14.39
C ALA A 56 -4.60 4.30 -15.43
N PRO A 57 -4.54 4.02 -16.75
CA PRO A 57 -4.33 5.05 -17.75
C PRO A 57 -5.50 6.05 -17.83
N ILE A 58 -6.73 5.56 -17.69
CA ILE A 58 -7.96 6.37 -17.75
C ILE A 58 -8.04 7.31 -16.55
N ALA A 59 -7.63 6.80 -15.38
CA ALA A 59 -7.57 7.56 -14.13
C ALA A 59 -6.37 8.50 -14.04
N GLY A 60 -5.49 8.52 -15.05
CA GLY A 60 -4.31 9.37 -15.06
C GLY A 60 -3.26 9.00 -14.00
N VAL A 61 -3.21 7.73 -13.58
CA VAL A 61 -2.20 7.25 -12.63
C VAL A 61 -0.80 7.44 -13.25
N ARG A 62 0.04 8.18 -12.53
CA ARG A 62 1.46 8.38 -12.91
C ARG A 62 2.34 7.78 -11.83
N THR A 63 3.34 7.01 -12.25
CA THR A 63 4.35 6.44 -11.35
C THR A 63 5.65 7.23 -11.46
N THR A 64 6.31 7.43 -10.33
CA THR A 64 7.68 7.93 -10.30
C THR A 64 8.61 6.73 -10.21
N THR A 65 9.58 6.65 -11.14
CA THR A 65 10.53 5.53 -11.18
C THR A 65 11.97 6.02 -11.32
N THR A 66 12.88 5.28 -10.68
CA THR A 66 14.33 5.41 -10.90
C THR A 66 14.81 4.12 -11.53
N THR A 67 15.42 4.21 -12.71
CA THR A 67 15.91 3.02 -13.46
C THR A 67 17.34 2.70 -13.07
N TYR A 68 17.64 1.41 -12.97
CA TYR A 68 18.97 0.86 -12.75
C TYR A 68 19.22 -0.25 -13.76
N PRO A 69 20.45 -0.40 -14.29
CA PRO A 69 20.82 -1.61 -15.02
C PRO A 69 20.61 -2.85 -14.14
N LEU A 70 20.22 -3.96 -14.71
CA LEU A 70 20.03 -5.22 -13.96
C LEU A 70 21.29 -5.62 -13.19
N ALA A 71 22.48 -5.38 -13.76
CA ALA A 71 23.76 -5.63 -13.08
C ALA A 71 23.93 -4.83 -11.77
N ASP A 72 23.23 -3.72 -11.62
CA ASP A 72 23.27 -2.84 -10.44
C ASP A 72 22.16 -3.13 -9.42
N ALA A 73 21.52 -4.30 -9.46
CA ALA A 73 20.43 -4.65 -8.58
C ALA A 73 20.75 -4.46 -7.09
N ASN A 74 21.95 -4.83 -6.65
CA ASN A 74 22.39 -4.64 -5.27
C ASN A 74 22.46 -3.16 -4.89
N ARG A 75 22.98 -2.30 -5.80
CA ARG A 75 23.00 -0.85 -5.58
C ARG A 75 21.57 -0.29 -5.46
N ALA A 76 20.64 -0.73 -6.29
CA ALA A 76 19.25 -0.32 -6.22
C ALA A 76 18.62 -0.69 -4.87
N LEU A 77 18.92 -1.89 -4.34
CA LEU A 77 18.46 -2.32 -3.01
C LEU A 77 19.08 -1.48 -1.88
N ASP A 78 20.36 -1.15 -1.98
CA ASP A 78 21.03 -0.31 -0.98
C ASP A 78 20.49 1.12 -1.01
N ASP A 79 20.21 1.66 -2.18
CA ASP A 79 19.57 2.98 -2.34
C ASP A 79 18.15 2.99 -1.77
N LEU A 80 17.39 1.92 -1.97
CA LEU A 80 16.05 1.75 -1.40
C LEU A 80 16.11 1.70 0.14
N ARG A 81 17.01 0.88 0.71
CA ARG A 81 17.22 0.80 2.17
C ARG A 81 17.59 2.15 2.80
N ALA A 82 18.41 2.91 2.09
CA ALA A 82 18.86 4.22 2.54
C ALA A 82 17.86 5.36 2.29
N GLY A 83 16.68 5.06 1.72
CA GLY A 83 15.65 6.06 1.41
C GLY A 83 16.03 7.03 0.29
N ARG A 84 16.98 6.67 -0.58
CA ARG A 84 17.43 7.51 -1.69
C ARG A 84 16.59 7.36 -2.96
N VAL A 85 15.70 6.37 -3.01
CA VAL A 85 14.80 6.15 -4.14
C VAL A 85 13.48 6.85 -3.89
N GLN A 86 13.06 7.71 -4.81
CA GLN A 86 11.70 8.24 -4.84
C GLN A 86 10.85 7.41 -5.80
N GLY A 87 9.71 6.90 -5.30
CA GLY A 87 8.84 6.01 -6.05
C GLY A 87 9.37 4.58 -6.08
N ALA A 88 9.51 4.00 -7.25
CA ALA A 88 9.95 2.62 -7.44
C ALA A 88 11.32 2.53 -8.11
N ALA A 89 12.20 1.65 -7.61
CA ALA A 89 13.41 1.25 -8.33
C ALA A 89 13.03 0.20 -9.38
N VAL A 90 13.35 0.45 -10.63
CA VAL A 90 13.07 -0.45 -11.76
C VAL A 90 14.39 -0.95 -12.32
N LEU A 91 14.56 -2.27 -12.35
CA LEU A 91 15.72 -2.91 -12.99
C LEU A 91 15.43 -3.11 -14.47
N VAL A 92 16.36 -2.69 -15.31
CA VAL A 92 16.25 -2.80 -16.78
C VAL A 92 17.36 -3.76 -17.24
N PRO A 93 17.05 -4.76 -18.07
CA PRO A 93 18.03 -5.70 -18.64
C PRO A 93 19.08 -5.00 -19.50
#